data_9cab8eeecb9bc7fc7d6c6d52b6c7efef
#
_entry.id   9cab8eeecb9bc7fc7d6c6d52b6c7efef
#
_cell.length_a   1.000
_cell.length_b   1.000
_cell.length_c   1.000
_cell.angle_alpha   90.00
_cell.angle_beta   90.00
_cell.angle_gamma   90.00
#
_symmetry.space_group_name_H-M   'P 1'
#
loop_
_entity.id
_entity.type
_entity.pdbx_description
1 polymer ?
#
loop_
_entity_poly.entity_id
_entity_poly.type
_entity_poly.pdbx_seq_one_letter_code
_entity_poly.pdbx_strand_id
1 'polypeptide(L)'
;PEVLEDIKNLQNDYVIVPIDKAGKYFSFICKKFYIITLLNELQFPTGTSNTYKLNTSNADTIISSNVEFCAHLGYSIKDEDKTLPMVYWIPKMHKTPVGKRFIIASKHCSTKQLSKDVSKVFKLLYRQVRNFHDKSYFYSNYNKFWVVENSTPVLEKIQRTNLKSNAKSISTFDFATLYTKIPHQSLIDVLANIIDFSFSAGKKKFINVAGKNAYWTHNKNNSFSKQTLKLAVHFLISEFHFTLGNIVFTQTIGITM
;
A
#
# COMPACT_ATOMS: atom_id res chain seq x y z
N PRO A 1 31.59 -8.67 -22.90
CA PRO A 1 32.25 -9.16 -21.67
C PRO A 1 32.74 -8.03 -20.79
N GLU A 2 33.52 -7.06 -21.31
CA GLU A 2 34.08 -5.91 -20.55
C GLU A 2 33.04 -5.09 -19.81
N VAL A 3 31.97 -4.68 -20.46
CA VAL A 3 30.91 -3.84 -19.83
C VAL A 3 30.26 -4.51 -18.61
N LEU A 4 30.10 -5.82 -18.61
CA LEU A 4 29.56 -6.56 -17.47
C LEU A 4 30.54 -6.60 -16.30
N GLU A 5 31.81 -6.64 -16.58
CA GLU A 5 32.88 -6.61 -15.58
C GLU A 5 33.01 -5.22 -14.97
N ASP A 6 32.96 -4.18 -15.79
CA ASP A 6 32.90 -2.79 -15.32
C ASP A 6 31.72 -2.51 -14.42
N ILE A 7 30.52 -3.00 -14.78
CA ILE A 7 29.32 -2.88 -13.93
C ILE A 7 29.50 -3.61 -12.59
N LYS A 8 30.10 -4.80 -12.60
CA LYS A 8 30.40 -5.54 -11.37
C LYS A 8 31.40 -4.79 -10.48
N ASN A 9 32.43 -4.20 -11.09
CA ASN A 9 33.43 -3.39 -10.37
C ASN A 9 32.77 -2.13 -9.74
N LEU A 10 31.91 -1.44 -10.49
CA LEU A 10 31.14 -0.29 -9.99
C LEU A 10 30.23 -0.68 -8.82
N GLN A 11 29.69 -1.88 -8.79
CA GLN A 11 28.84 -2.37 -7.69
C GLN A 11 29.63 -2.54 -6.35
N ASN A 12 30.95 -2.51 -6.35
CA ASN A 12 31.71 -2.54 -5.10
C ASN A 12 31.52 -1.23 -4.30
N ASP A 13 31.50 -0.08 -5.00
CA ASP A 13 31.47 1.24 -4.37
C ASP A 13 30.13 1.95 -4.52
N TYR A 14 29.31 1.55 -5.49
CA TYR A 14 28.05 2.21 -5.83
C TYR A 14 26.86 1.24 -5.77
N VAL A 15 25.70 1.80 -5.41
CA VAL A 15 24.38 1.17 -5.58
C VAL A 15 23.78 1.75 -6.86
N ILE A 16 23.35 0.89 -7.78
CA ILE A 16 22.73 1.27 -9.05
C ILE A 16 21.23 1.14 -8.88
N VAL A 17 20.51 2.25 -8.97
CA VAL A 17 19.05 2.32 -8.77
C VAL A 17 18.38 3.11 -9.88
N PRO A 18 17.12 2.79 -10.22
CA PRO A 18 16.36 3.61 -11.14
C PRO A 18 16.08 4.99 -10.56
N ILE A 19 15.84 5.98 -11.44
CA ILE A 19 15.45 7.33 -11.04
C ILE A 19 13.93 7.40 -10.93
N ASP A 20 13.41 8.05 -9.88
CA ASP A 20 11.98 8.25 -9.69
C ASP A 20 11.36 9.03 -10.87
N LYS A 21 10.27 8.52 -11.42
CA LYS A 21 9.55 9.04 -12.60
C LYS A 21 10.36 9.02 -13.92
N ALA A 22 11.55 8.43 -13.90
CA ALA A 22 12.44 8.34 -15.07
C ALA A 22 13.03 6.92 -15.17
N GLY A 23 12.20 5.89 -15.13
CA GLY A 23 12.58 4.48 -15.00
C GLY A 23 13.45 3.89 -16.11
N LYS A 24 13.71 4.65 -17.20
CA LYS A 24 14.69 4.28 -18.24
C LYS A 24 16.12 4.70 -17.88
N TYR A 25 16.30 5.50 -16.83
CA TYR A 25 17.58 6.02 -16.38
C TYR A 25 17.94 5.47 -15.02
N PHE A 26 19.25 5.29 -14.81
CA PHE A 26 19.81 4.79 -13.56
C PHE A 26 20.68 5.88 -12.91
N SER A 27 20.75 5.81 -11.59
CA SER A 27 21.64 6.63 -10.78
C SER A 27 22.65 5.72 -10.08
N PHE A 28 23.90 6.16 -10.09
CA PHE A 28 25.00 5.56 -9.33
C PHE A 28 25.16 6.34 -8.04
N ILE A 29 24.92 5.70 -6.91
CA ILE A 29 24.95 6.36 -5.60
C ILE A 29 26.02 5.67 -4.75
N CYS A 30 26.93 6.47 -4.19
CA CYS A 30 27.94 5.94 -3.27
C CYS A 30 27.30 5.07 -2.21
N LYS A 31 27.79 3.83 -2.07
CA LYS A 31 27.21 2.79 -1.20
C LYS A 31 27.11 3.23 0.26
N LYS A 32 28.15 3.91 0.76
CA LYS A 32 28.16 4.47 2.11
C LYS A 32 27.05 5.49 2.32
N PHE A 33 26.91 6.44 1.39
CA PHE A 33 25.83 7.44 1.45
C PHE A 33 24.44 6.80 1.35
N TYR A 34 24.31 5.78 0.49
CA TYR A 34 23.06 5.05 0.31
C TYR A 34 22.59 4.37 1.61
N ILE A 35 23.51 3.66 2.28
CA ILE A 35 23.24 2.95 3.53
C ILE A 35 22.97 3.96 4.66
N ILE A 36 23.79 4.99 4.83
CA ILE A 36 23.56 6.03 5.84
C ILE A 36 22.19 6.68 5.68
N THR A 37 21.76 6.90 4.45
CA THR A 37 20.43 7.46 4.15
C THR A 37 19.31 6.53 4.63
N LEU A 38 19.43 5.20 4.44
CA LEU A 38 18.46 4.22 4.95
C LEU A 38 18.47 4.18 6.48
N LEU A 39 19.64 4.14 7.09
CA LEU A 39 19.76 4.10 8.55
C LEU A 39 19.15 5.35 9.20
N ASN A 40 19.36 6.52 8.60
CA ASN A 40 18.79 7.78 9.08
C ASN A 40 17.26 7.80 8.96
N GLU A 41 16.69 7.29 7.85
CA GLU A 41 15.23 7.17 7.69
C GLU A 41 14.63 6.25 8.74
N LEU A 42 15.27 5.14 9.02
CA LEU A 42 14.84 4.16 10.00
C LEU A 42 15.23 4.52 11.44
N GLN A 43 15.98 5.63 11.63
CA GLN A 43 16.53 6.08 12.92
C GLN A 43 17.29 4.98 13.66
N PHE A 44 18.04 4.17 12.92
CA PHE A 44 18.89 3.13 13.49
C PHE A 44 20.18 3.78 14.11
N PRO A 45 20.69 3.34 15.25
CA PRO A 45 20.32 2.15 16.02
C PRO A 45 19.23 2.37 17.08
N THR A 46 18.78 3.59 17.33
CA THR A 46 17.77 3.89 18.34
C THR A 46 16.40 3.25 18.04
N GLY A 47 16.12 2.99 16.74
CA GLY A 47 15.01 2.19 16.27
C GLY A 47 13.61 2.69 16.60
N THR A 48 13.50 3.93 17.06
CA THR A 48 12.23 4.55 17.44
C THR A 48 11.95 5.77 16.61
N SER A 49 11.64 5.56 15.33
CA SER A 49 10.93 6.59 14.60
C SER A 49 9.44 6.52 14.96
N ASN A 50 8.71 7.61 14.75
CA ASN A 50 7.26 7.59 14.86
C ASN A 50 6.59 6.68 13.81
N THR A 51 7.35 6.18 12.83
CA THR A 51 6.85 5.41 11.70
C THR A 51 7.30 3.95 11.73
N TYR A 52 8.51 3.69 12.23
CA TYR A 52 9.13 2.39 12.24
C TYR A 52 9.71 2.06 13.61
N LYS A 53 9.62 0.80 13.99
CA LYS A 53 10.20 0.28 15.23
C LYS A 53 11.11 -0.89 14.91
N LEU A 54 12.30 -0.91 15.54
CA LEU A 54 13.17 -2.07 15.51
C LEU A 54 12.43 -3.29 16.08
N ASN A 55 12.43 -4.40 15.37
CA ASN A 55 11.86 -5.65 15.85
C ASN A 55 12.99 -6.57 16.31
N THR A 56 12.87 -7.10 17.51
CA THR A 56 13.85 -8.01 18.10
C THR A 56 13.62 -9.47 17.72
N SER A 57 12.48 -9.77 17.10
CA SER A 57 12.17 -11.12 16.61
C SER A 57 13.00 -11.47 15.38
N ASN A 58 13.37 -12.73 15.24
CA ASN A 58 14.03 -13.22 14.04
C ASN A 58 13.06 -13.18 12.84
N ALA A 59 13.58 -12.90 11.65
CA ALA A 59 12.82 -12.89 10.40
C ALA A 59 12.08 -14.22 10.16
N ASP A 60 12.72 -15.35 10.43
CA ASP A 60 12.11 -16.68 10.25
C ASP A 60 10.91 -16.91 11.15
N THR A 61 10.94 -16.42 12.38
CA THR A 61 9.79 -16.47 13.30
C THR A 61 8.61 -15.68 12.76
N ILE A 62 8.86 -14.48 12.25
CA ILE A 62 7.81 -13.63 11.66
C ILE A 62 7.27 -14.25 10.38
N ILE A 63 8.13 -14.79 9.53
CA ILE A 63 7.72 -15.49 8.30
C ILE A 63 6.84 -16.68 8.65
N SER A 64 7.22 -17.49 9.66
CA SER A 64 6.44 -18.63 10.11
C SER A 64 5.07 -18.22 10.62
N SER A 65 4.97 -17.16 11.42
CA SER A 65 3.70 -16.59 11.88
C SER A 65 2.85 -16.10 10.72
N ASN A 66 3.43 -15.42 9.74
CA ASN A 66 2.72 -14.97 8.53
C ASN A 66 2.17 -16.14 7.71
N VAL A 67 2.97 -17.21 7.56
CA VAL A 67 2.56 -18.43 6.84
C VAL A 67 1.42 -19.12 7.57
N GLU A 68 1.51 -19.26 8.90
CA GLU A 68 0.45 -19.85 9.72
C GLU A 68 -0.86 -19.05 9.62
N PHE A 69 -0.78 -17.74 9.77
CA PHE A 69 -1.97 -16.87 9.59
C PHE A 69 -2.59 -17.00 8.21
N CYS A 70 -1.77 -16.99 7.16
CA CYS A 70 -2.25 -17.17 5.79
C CYS A 70 -2.86 -18.56 5.58
N ALA A 71 -2.26 -19.61 6.14
CA ALA A 71 -2.79 -20.97 6.09
C ALA A 71 -4.16 -21.09 6.78
N HIS A 72 -4.34 -20.42 7.93
CA HIS A 72 -5.64 -20.34 8.61
C HIS A 72 -6.74 -19.70 7.73
N LEU A 73 -6.36 -18.79 6.84
CA LEU A 73 -7.28 -18.19 5.84
C LEU A 73 -7.39 -19.01 4.54
N GLY A 74 -6.78 -20.18 4.45
CA GLY A 74 -6.81 -21.07 3.30
C GLY A 74 -5.78 -20.78 2.21
N TYR A 75 -4.73 -20.00 2.51
CA TYR A 75 -3.64 -19.72 1.58
C TYR A 75 -2.48 -20.69 1.77
N SER A 76 -1.98 -21.24 0.66
CA SER A 76 -0.70 -21.94 0.62
C SER A 76 0.38 -21.02 0.10
N ILE A 77 1.43 -20.80 0.88
CA ILE A 77 2.55 -19.92 0.54
C ILE A 77 3.68 -20.76 -0.06
N LYS A 78 4.13 -20.40 -1.26
CA LYS A 78 5.26 -21.06 -1.92
C LYS A 78 6.56 -20.73 -1.20
N ASP A 79 7.53 -21.63 -1.28
CA ASP A 79 8.83 -21.45 -0.60
C ASP A 79 9.57 -20.17 -1.07
N GLU A 80 9.47 -19.83 -2.36
CA GLU A 80 10.03 -18.60 -2.92
C GLU A 80 9.41 -17.30 -2.35
N ASP A 81 8.19 -17.38 -1.82
CA ASP A 81 7.46 -16.26 -1.22
C ASP A 81 7.57 -16.22 0.32
N LYS A 82 8.26 -17.20 0.94
CA LYS A 82 8.52 -17.23 2.39
C LYS A 82 9.63 -16.26 2.77
N THR A 83 9.42 -14.97 2.47
CA THR A 83 10.36 -13.90 2.78
C THR A 83 9.66 -12.70 3.36
N LEU A 84 10.41 -11.76 3.94
CA LEU A 84 9.94 -10.43 4.30
C LEU A 84 10.28 -9.43 3.20
N PRO A 85 9.45 -8.38 3.02
CA PRO A 85 9.78 -7.27 2.14
C PRO A 85 11.09 -6.59 2.55
N MET A 86 11.83 -6.05 1.58
CA MET A 86 13.09 -5.35 1.83
C MET A 86 12.96 -3.86 1.48
N VAL A 87 13.50 -3.00 2.36
CA VAL A 87 13.50 -1.55 2.13
C VAL A 87 14.66 -1.13 1.22
N TYR A 88 14.37 -0.22 0.30
CA TYR A 88 15.36 0.47 -0.51
C TYR A 88 14.87 1.89 -0.82
N TRP A 89 15.71 2.74 -1.41
CA TRP A 89 15.26 4.05 -1.86
C TRP A 89 15.77 4.38 -3.27
N ILE A 90 15.05 5.29 -3.92
CA ILE A 90 15.39 5.83 -5.24
C ILE A 90 15.41 7.36 -5.20
N PRO A 91 16.30 8.01 -5.98
CA PRO A 91 16.41 9.46 -5.99
C PRO A 91 15.28 10.12 -6.77
N LYS A 92 14.75 11.23 -6.23
CA LYS A 92 13.81 12.14 -6.89
C LYS A 92 14.60 13.29 -7.52
N MET A 93 15.21 13.06 -8.68
CA MET A 93 16.07 14.03 -9.35
C MET A 93 15.36 15.33 -9.78
N HIS A 94 14.04 15.30 -9.87
CA HIS A 94 13.19 16.45 -10.19
C HIS A 94 12.95 17.41 -9.01
N LYS A 95 13.54 17.14 -7.85
CA LYS A 95 13.48 18.01 -6.65
C LYS A 95 14.79 18.68 -6.38
N THR A 96 14.76 19.92 -5.86
CA THR A 96 15.92 20.66 -5.38
C THR A 96 15.70 21.05 -3.92
N PRO A 97 16.50 20.53 -2.99
CA PRO A 97 17.55 19.51 -3.15
C PRO A 97 16.98 18.16 -3.58
N VAL A 98 17.84 17.28 -4.10
CA VAL A 98 17.44 15.94 -4.55
C VAL A 98 16.71 15.18 -3.45
N GLY A 99 15.45 14.85 -3.70
CA GLY A 99 14.61 14.14 -2.77
C GLY A 99 14.88 12.62 -2.81
N LYS A 100 14.28 11.91 -1.86
CA LYS A 100 14.38 10.45 -1.73
C LYS A 100 12.98 9.85 -1.69
N ARG A 101 12.80 8.68 -2.32
CA ARG A 101 11.59 7.87 -2.19
C ARG A 101 11.97 6.53 -1.61
N PHE A 102 11.54 6.28 -0.38
CA PHE A 102 11.71 4.99 0.26
C PHE A 102 10.61 4.05 -0.22
N ILE A 103 11.00 2.85 -0.57
CA ILE A 103 10.13 1.81 -1.13
C ILE A 103 10.39 0.53 -0.37
N ILE A 104 9.34 -0.22 -0.06
CA ILE A 104 9.45 -1.54 0.52
C ILE A 104 9.04 -2.57 -0.55
N ALA A 105 10.03 -3.29 -1.06
CA ALA A 105 9.83 -4.29 -2.10
C ALA A 105 9.12 -5.52 -1.57
N SER A 106 7.86 -5.70 -1.94
CA SER A 106 7.03 -6.84 -1.56
C SER A 106 6.79 -7.82 -2.70
N LYS A 107 7.78 -7.98 -3.61
CA LYS A 107 7.62 -8.86 -4.78
C LYS A 107 7.45 -10.33 -4.37
N HIS A 108 8.29 -10.78 -3.48
CA HIS A 108 8.26 -12.11 -2.88
C HIS A 108 8.12 -11.93 -1.37
N CYS A 109 6.90 -12.05 -0.83
CA CYS A 109 6.68 -12.00 0.61
C CYS A 109 5.48 -12.85 0.99
N SER A 110 5.51 -13.37 2.22
CA SER A 110 4.54 -14.33 2.74
C SER A 110 3.09 -13.81 2.74
N THR A 111 2.90 -12.50 2.82
CA THR A 111 1.56 -11.86 2.81
C THR A 111 1.09 -11.41 1.42
N LYS A 112 1.89 -11.61 0.37
CA LYS A 112 1.64 -11.06 -0.98
C LYS A 112 0.32 -11.47 -1.58
N GLN A 113 -0.01 -12.78 -1.53
CA GLN A 113 -1.24 -13.27 -2.15
C GLN A 113 -2.46 -12.78 -1.40
N LEU A 114 -2.44 -12.82 -0.07
CA LEU A 114 -3.50 -12.28 0.78
C LEU A 114 -3.74 -10.79 0.48
N SER A 115 -2.67 -9.98 0.43
CA SER A 115 -2.75 -8.55 0.12
C SER A 115 -3.36 -8.27 -1.26
N LYS A 116 -2.98 -9.04 -2.29
CA LYS A 116 -3.58 -8.94 -3.63
C LYS A 116 -5.08 -9.22 -3.61
N ASP A 117 -5.51 -10.24 -2.89
CA ASP A 117 -6.90 -10.66 -2.87
C ASP A 117 -7.76 -9.70 -2.04
N VAL A 118 -7.26 -9.23 -0.89
CA VAL A 118 -7.89 -8.14 -0.12
C VAL A 118 -8.03 -6.87 -0.98
N SER A 119 -7.03 -6.51 -1.79
CA SER A 119 -7.13 -5.37 -2.73
C SER A 119 -8.25 -5.56 -3.76
N LYS A 120 -8.44 -6.78 -4.31
CA LYS A 120 -9.56 -7.07 -5.24
C LYS A 120 -10.91 -6.97 -4.53
N VAL A 121 -10.99 -7.45 -3.29
CA VAL A 121 -12.19 -7.32 -2.47
C VAL A 121 -12.53 -5.85 -2.26
N PHE A 122 -11.57 -5.00 -1.87
CA PHE A 122 -11.82 -3.56 -1.69
C PHE A 122 -12.26 -2.86 -2.97
N LYS A 123 -11.80 -3.28 -4.15
CA LYS A 123 -12.33 -2.76 -5.44
C LYS A 123 -13.82 -3.12 -5.64
N LEU A 124 -14.26 -4.28 -5.16
CA LEU A 124 -15.68 -4.64 -5.17
C LEU A 124 -16.48 -3.79 -4.17
N LEU A 125 -15.99 -3.64 -2.93
CA LEU A 125 -16.64 -2.83 -1.91
C LEU A 125 -16.74 -1.36 -2.33
N TYR A 126 -15.67 -0.80 -2.92
CA TYR A 126 -15.66 0.55 -3.47
C TYR A 126 -16.80 0.77 -4.48
N ARG A 127 -16.96 -0.15 -5.44
CA ARG A 127 -18.05 -0.08 -6.42
C ARG A 127 -19.43 -0.10 -5.76
N GLN A 128 -19.58 -0.91 -4.71
CA GLN A 128 -20.86 -1.00 -3.98
C GLN A 128 -21.16 0.29 -3.22
N VAL A 129 -20.19 0.88 -2.52
CA VAL A 129 -20.34 2.15 -1.83
C VAL A 129 -20.67 3.27 -2.82
N ARG A 130 -19.96 3.33 -3.95
CA ARG A 130 -20.23 4.29 -5.01
C ARG A 130 -21.67 4.17 -5.53
N ASN A 131 -22.10 2.97 -5.91
CA ASN A 131 -23.46 2.74 -6.41
C ASN A 131 -24.54 3.13 -5.40
N PHE A 132 -24.28 2.94 -4.10
CA PHE A 132 -25.19 3.41 -3.04
C PHE A 132 -25.28 4.94 -3.02
N HIS A 133 -24.15 5.63 -3.10
CA HIS A 133 -24.13 7.10 -3.10
C HIS A 133 -24.72 7.67 -4.40
N ASP A 134 -24.50 7.06 -5.56
CA ASP A 134 -25.07 7.48 -6.83
C ASP A 134 -26.62 7.38 -6.77
N LYS A 135 -27.16 6.31 -6.21
CA LYS A 135 -28.61 6.18 -5.96
C LYS A 135 -29.12 7.23 -4.97
N SER A 136 -28.42 7.44 -3.86
CA SER A 136 -28.77 8.47 -2.88
C SER A 136 -28.76 9.87 -3.48
N TYR A 137 -27.80 10.17 -4.36
CA TYR A 137 -27.75 11.44 -5.11
C TYR A 137 -28.95 11.66 -5.99
N PHE A 138 -29.42 10.63 -6.69
CA PHE A 138 -30.61 10.70 -7.55
C PHE A 138 -31.87 11.16 -6.77
N TYR A 139 -32.02 10.72 -5.51
CA TYR A 139 -33.16 11.11 -4.68
C TYR A 139 -32.96 12.41 -3.90
N SER A 140 -31.74 12.68 -3.43
CA SER A 140 -31.46 13.81 -2.53
C SER A 140 -30.87 15.04 -3.24
N ASN A 141 -30.45 14.93 -4.49
CA ASN A 141 -29.69 15.90 -5.25
C ASN A 141 -28.40 16.39 -4.54
N TYR A 142 -27.91 15.61 -3.57
CA TYR A 142 -26.70 15.92 -2.79
C TYR A 142 -25.66 14.80 -2.93
N ASN A 143 -24.55 15.10 -3.64
CA ASN A 143 -23.46 14.15 -3.80
C ASN A 143 -22.59 14.08 -2.55
N LYS A 144 -22.65 12.94 -1.86
CA LYS A 144 -21.82 12.62 -0.71
C LYS A 144 -20.54 11.85 -1.07
N PHE A 145 -20.36 11.48 -2.34
CA PHE A 145 -19.21 10.72 -2.81
C PHE A 145 -18.19 11.65 -3.48
N TRP A 146 -17.10 11.91 -2.79
CA TRP A 146 -16.09 12.91 -3.17
C TRP A 146 -14.90 12.34 -3.94
N VAL A 147 -14.87 11.02 -4.13
CA VAL A 147 -13.76 10.34 -4.80
C VAL A 147 -13.92 10.50 -6.31
N VAL A 148 -12.88 10.99 -6.97
CA VAL A 148 -12.80 11.08 -8.42
C VAL A 148 -11.68 10.15 -8.93
N GLU A 149 -11.98 9.37 -9.98
CA GLU A 149 -11.05 8.39 -10.53
C GLU A 149 -10.07 8.99 -11.55
N ASN A 150 -10.47 10.10 -12.17
CA ASN A 150 -9.68 10.80 -13.18
C ASN A 150 -10.05 12.28 -13.25
N SER A 151 -9.37 13.05 -14.10
CA SER A 151 -9.55 14.49 -14.25
C SER A 151 -10.85 14.91 -14.98
N THR A 152 -11.46 14.03 -15.77
CA THR A 152 -12.62 14.37 -16.61
C THR A 152 -13.82 14.93 -15.81
N PRO A 153 -14.29 14.26 -14.71
CA PRO A 153 -15.37 14.81 -13.89
C PRO A 153 -15.02 16.14 -13.22
N VAL A 154 -13.73 16.37 -12.96
CA VAL A 154 -13.27 17.66 -12.39
C VAL A 154 -13.40 18.76 -13.43
N LEU A 155 -12.95 18.52 -14.67
CA LEU A 155 -13.08 19.47 -15.77
C LEU A 155 -14.52 19.82 -16.06
N GLU A 156 -15.41 18.83 -16.14
CA GLU A 156 -16.85 19.04 -16.34
C GLU A 156 -17.45 19.90 -15.22
N LYS A 157 -17.06 19.66 -13.97
CA LYS A 157 -17.53 20.44 -12.83
C LYS A 157 -17.01 21.87 -12.86
N ILE A 158 -15.76 22.09 -13.23
CA ILE A 158 -15.17 23.42 -13.42
C ILE A 158 -15.92 24.16 -14.52
N GLN A 159 -16.14 23.55 -15.68
CA GLN A 159 -16.88 24.14 -16.79
C GLN A 159 -18.29 24.57 -16.37
N ARG A 160 -19.05 23.67 -15.71
CA ARG A 160 -20.41 23.98 -15.20
C ARG A 160 -20.43 25.12 -14.19
N THR A 161 -19.40 25.20 -13.32
CA THR A 161 -19.27 26.26 -12.32
C THR A 161 -18.92 27.58 -12.98
N ASN A 162 -18.06 27.57 -14.00
CA ASN A 162 -17.64 28.75 -14.75
C ASN A 162 -18.82 29.37 -15.53
N LEU A 163 -19.70 28.54 -16.12
CA LEU A 163 -20.93 29.01 -16.79
C LEU A 163 -21.87 29.75 -15.84
N LYS A 164 -21.81 29.48 -14.53
CA LYS A 164 -22.63 30.16 -13.52
C LYS A 164 -21.98 31.44 -12.99
N SER A 165 -20.79 31.81 -13.44
CA SER A 165 -19.99 32.97 -13.01
C SER A 165 -19.82 33.17 -11.50
N ASN A 166 -19.96 32.09 -10.72
CA ASN A 166 -19.94 32.13 -9.26
C ASN A 166 -18.58 31.78 -8.64
N ALA A 167 -17.65 31.25 -9.43
CA ALA A 167 -16.32 30.89 -8.93
C ALA A 167 -15.38 32.09 -8.98
N LYS A 168 -14.83 32.48 -7.82
CA LYS A 168 -13.86 33.58 -7.70
C LYS A 168 -12.42 33.07 -7.68
N SER A 169 -12.18 31.85 -7.25
CA SER A 169 -10.85 31.25 -7.15
C SER A 169 -10.91 29.72 -7.20
N ILE A 170 -9.79 29.11 -7.56
CA ILE A 170 -9.56 27.67 -7.47
C ILE A 170 -8.33 27.45 -6.61
N SER A 171 -8.45 26.55 -5.63
CA SER A 171 -7.33 26.13 -4.78
C SER A 171 -7.14 24.63 -4.91
N THR A 172 -5.87 24.21 -4.92
CA THR A 172 -5.47 22.79 -4.91
C THR A 172 -4.67 22.50 -3.67
N PHE A 173 -4.90 21.34 -3.07
CA PHE A 173 -4.21 20.89 -1.88
C PHE A 173 -3.62 19.51 -2.12
N ASP A 174 -2.45 19.25 -1.57
CA ASP A 174 -1.81 17.94 -1.57
C ASP A 174 -1.41 17.59 -0.14
N PHE A 175 -1.43 16.30 0.17
CA PHE A 175 -1.01 15.82 1.49
C PHE A 175 0.50 15.59 1.49
N ALA A 176 1.21 16.31 2.34
CA ALA A 176 2.60 15.99 2.60
C ALA A 176 2.68 14.68 3.42
N THR A 177 3.41 13.70 2.91
CA THR A 177 3.68 12.43 3.62
C THR A 177 2.43 11.63 4.04
N LEU A 178 1.33 11.71 3.27
CA LEU A 178 0.05 11.05 3.60
C LEU A 178 0.25 9.59 4.02
N TYR A 179 0.87 8.80 3.16
CA TYR A 179 0.98 7.35 3.38
C TYR A 179 1.76 6.97 4.63
N THR A 180 2.78 7.73 5.01
CA THR A 180 3.62 7.44 6.18
C THR A 180 3.06 7.99 7.50
N LYS A 181 1.92 8.68 7.48
CA LYS A 181 1.32 9.32 8.67
C LYS A 181 -0.10 8.89 8.99
N ILE A 182 -0.68 7.97 8.24
CA ILE A 182 -2.03 7.46 8.53
C ILE A 182 -1.98 6.59 9.79
N PRO A 183 -2.70 6.93 10.89
CA PRO A 183 -2.74 6.09 12.08
C PRO A 183 -3.38 4.73 11.75
N HIS A 184 -2.74 3.63 12.13
CA HIS A 184 -3.22 2.27 11.85
C HIS A 184 -4.62 2.04 12.39
N GLN A 185 -4.89 2.42 13.66
CA GLN A 185 -6.21 2.22 14.27
C GLN A 185 -7.30 2.96 13.49
N SER A 186 -7.09 4.23 13.14
CA SER A 186 -8.06 5.00 12.36
C SER A 186 -8.31 4.39 10.98
N LEU A 187 -7.27 3.89 10.33
CA LEU A 187 -7.41 3.20 9.04
C LEU A 187 -8.20 1.91 9.18
N ILE A 188 -7.89 1.09 10.18
CA ILE A 188 -8.60 -0.18 10.48
C ILE A 188 -10.07 0.10 10.76
N ASP A 189 -10.39 1.10 11.57
CA ASP A 189 -11.78 1.46 11.93
C ASP A 189 -12.58 1.91 10.70
N VAL A 190 -11.99 2.76 9.84
CA VAL A 190 -12.63 3.19 8.59
C VAL A 190 -12.87 2.02 7.65
N LEU A 191 -11.88 1.15 7.47
CA LEU A 191 -12.01 -0.02 6.61
C LEU A 191 -13.02 -1.03 7.17
N ALA A 192 -13.05 -1.22 8.51
CA ALA A 192 -14.04 -2.05 9.17
C ALA A 192 -15.47 -1.53 8.96
N ASN A 193 -15.68 -0.22 9.04
CA ASN A 193 -16.98 0.41 8.77
C ASN A 193 -17.42 0.23 7.32
N ILE A 194 -16.50 0.35 6.35
CA ILE A 194 -16.78 0.07 4.93
C ILE A 194 -17.18 -1.39 4.73
N ILE A 195 -16.49 -2.32 5.39
CA ILE A 195 -16.81 -3.75 5.34
C ILE A 195 -18.20 -3.98 5.94
N ASP A 196 -18.50 -3.46 7.13
CA ASP A 196 -19.80 -3.61 7.79
C ASP A 196 -20.94 -3.09 6.94
N PHE A 197 -20.79 -1.89 6.42
CA PHE A 197 -21.76 -1.28 5.50
C PHE A 197 -22.00 -2.15 4.28
N SER A 198 -20.92 -2.62 3.63
CA SER A 198 -21.03 -3.38 2.39
C SER A 198 -21.69 -4.74 2.59
N PHE A 199 -21.39 -5.41 3.70
CA PHE A 199 -22.00 -6.71 4.02
C PHE A 199 -23.44 -6.58 4.52
N SER A 200 -23.84 -5.48 5.16
CA SER A 200 -25.24 -5.24 5.56
C SER A 200 -26.13 -4.84 4.39
N ALA A 201 -25.61 -4.13 3.41
CA ALA A 201 -26.33 -3.75 2.20
C ALA A 201 -26.50 -4.91 1.20
N GLY A 202 -25.76 -6.01 1.37
CA GLY A 202 -25.77 -7.16 0.46
C GLY A 202 -26.66 -8.31 0.95
N LYS A 203 -27.30 -9.02 0.01
CA LYS A 203 -28.02 -10.28 0.32
C LYS A 203 -27.09 -11.48 0.50
N LYS A 204 -25.85 -11.41 0.02
CA LYS A 204 -24.85 -12.48 0.04
C LYS A 204 -23.86 -12.28 1.17
N LYS A 205 -23.45 -13.38 1.81
CA LYS A 205 -22.68 -13.37 3.07
C LYS A 205 -21.16 -13.51 2.87
N PHE A 206 -20.72 -13.84 1.65
CA PHE A 206 -19.33 -14.14 1.37
C PHE A 206 -18.85 -13.43 0.10
N ILE A 207 -17.55 -13.18 0.02
CA ILE A 207 -16.87 -12.66 -1.16
C ILE A 207 -15.81 -13.66 -1.59
N ASN A 208 -15.93 -14.16 -2.83
CA ASN A 208 -14.91 -15.01 -3.43
C ASN A 208 -14.01 -14.17 -4.34
N VAL A 209 -12.75 -14.60 -4.50
CA VAL A 209 -11.78 -13.99 -5.40
C VAL A 209 -11.40 -15.02 -6.47
N ALA A 210 -11.61 -14.66 -7.74
CA ALA A 210 -11.21 -15.48 -8.88
C ALA A 210 -10.49 -14.64 -9.92
N GLY A 211 -9.31 -15.08 -10.32
CA GLY A 211 -8.46 -14.38 -11.28
C GLY A 211 -8.20 -12.93 -10.86
N LYS A 212 -8.65 -11.98 -11.68
CA LYS A 212 -8.44 -10.53 -11.46
C LYS A 212 -9.58 -9.86 -10.68
N ASN A 213 -10.66 -10.57 -10.35
CA ASN A 213 -11.88 -9.99 -9.80
C ASN A 213 -12.29 -10.63 -8.48
N ALA A 214 -13.10 -9.87 -7.71
CA ALA A 214 -13.85 -10.37 -6.57
C ALA A 214 -15.35 -10.26 -6.86
N TYR A 215 -16.15 -11.16 -6.30
CA TYR A 215 -17.60 -11.18 -6.46
C TYR A 215 -18.32 -11.74 -5.24
N TRP A 216 -19.55 -11.29 -5.03
CA TRP A 216 -20.40 -11.77 -3.96
C TRP A 216 -20.92 -13.19 -4.22
N THR A 217 -20.90 -14.05 -3.18
CA THR A 217 -21.33 -15.43 -3.28
C THR A 217 -22.10 -15.88 -2.01
N HIS A 218 -22.83 -16.98 -2.13
CA HIS A 218 -23.39 -17.72 -0.99
C HIS A 218 -22.47 -18.86 -0.54
N ASN A 219 -21.48 -19.22 -1.36
CA ASN A 219 -20.55 -20.28 -1.05
C ASN A 219 -19.50 -19.79 -0.04
N LYS A 220 -19.36 -20.53 1.07
CA LYS A 220 -18.38 -20.26 2.13
C LYS A 220 -16.96 -20.69 1.75
N ASN A 221 -16.81 -21.69 0.87
CA ASN A 221 -15.51 -22.27 0.57
C ASN A 221 -14.62 -21.28 -0.18
N ASN A 222 -13.39 -21.11 0.26
CA ASN A 222 -12.39 -20.19 -0.29
C ASN A 222 -12.92 -18.75 -0.47
N SER A 223 -13.71 -18.29 0.51
CA SER A 223 -14.37 -16.99 0.44
C SER A 223 -14.17 -16.21 1.73
N PHE A 224 -14.07 -14.89 1.60
CA PHE A 224 -14.05 -14.01 2.76
C PHE A 224 -15.45 -13.83 3.33
N SER A 225 -15.63 -14.17 4.59
CA SER A 225 -16.73 -13.66 5.40
C SER A 225 -16.41 -12.23 5.85
N LYS A 226 -17.39 -11.53 6.42
CA LYS A 226 -17.17 -10.21 7.05
C LYS A 226 -16.06 -10.26 8.10
N GLN A 227 -16.07 -11.28 8.95
CA GLN A 227 -15.08 -11.43 10.03
C GLN A 227 -13.69 -11.76 9.51
N THR A 228 -13.57 -12.75 8.59
CA THR A 228 -12.27 -13.10 8.01
C THR A 228 -11.65 -11.96 7.23
N LEU A 229 -12.46 -11.14 6.55
CA LEU A 229 -11.96 -9.95 5.86
C LEU A 229 -11.43 -8.88 6.85
N LYS A 230 -12.14 -8.62 7.95
CA LYS A 230 -11.67 -7.70 9.00
C LYS A 230 -10.38 -8.19 9.63
N LEU A 231 -10.26 -9.49 9.93
CA LEU A 231 -9.02 -10.09 10.44
C LEU A 231 -7.86 -9.94 9.46
N ALA A 232 -8.09 -10.21 8.17
CA ALA A 232 -7.08 -10.06 7.14
C ALA A 232 -6.59 -8.61 7.01
N VAL A 233 -7.50 -7.63 7.06
CA VAL A 233 -7.17 -6.20 7.02
C VAL A 233 -6.37 -5.78 8.24
N HIS A 234 -6.82 -6.18 9.44
CA HIS A 234 -6.10 -5.88 10.67
C HIS A 234 -4.67 -6.44 10.62
N PHE A 235 -4.53 -7.71 10.27
CA PHE A 235 -3.23 -8.36 10.16
C PHE A 235 -2.30 -7.66 9.16
N LEU A 236 -2.79 -7.35 7.94
CA LEU A 236 -1.98 -6.69 6.91
C LEU A 236 -1.52 -5.28 7.28
N ILE A 237 -2.24 -4.60 8.17
CA ILE A 237 -1.89 -3.25 8.62
C ILE A 237 -1.02 -3.29 9.87
N SER A 238 -1.39 -4.08 10.88
CA SER A 238 -0.74 -4.09 12.19
C SER A 238 0.54 -4.92 12.23
N GLU A 239 0.59 -6.01 11.45
CA GLU A 239 1.71 -6.96 11.44
C GLU A 239 2.58 -6.79 10.17
N PHE A 240 2.79 -5.52 9.77
CA PHE A 240 3.63 -5.26 8.61
C PHE A 240 5.10 -5.14 9.02
N HIS A 241 5.89 -6.11 8.60
CA HIS A 241 7.32 -6.21 8.86
C HIS A 241 8.13 -6.17 7.57
N PHE A 242 9.33 -5.61 7.64
CA PHE A 242 10.27 -5.55 6.53
C PHE A 242 11.71 -5.59 7.01
N THR A 243 12.65 -5.79 6.10
CA THR A 243 14.07 -5.92 6.44
C THR A 243 14.95 -4.86 5.79
N LEU A 244 16.03 -4.52 6.48
CA LEU A 244 17.24 -3.91 5.93
C LEU A 244 18.41 -4.84 6.23
N GLY A 245 18.85 -5.59 5.23
CA GLY A 245 19.75 -6.74 5.47
C GLY A 245 19.12 -7.75 6.42
N ASN A 246 19.82 -8.06 7.51
CA ASN A 246 19.36 -9.00 8.54
C ASN A 246 18.55 -8.33 9.66
N ILE A 247 18.34 -7.03 9.60
CA ILE A 247 17.64 -6.27 10.63
C ILE A 247 16.17 -6.19 10.27
N VAL A 248 15.29 -6.51 11.21
CA VAL A 248 13.83 -6.47 11.02
C VAL A 248 13.24 -5.21 11.64
N PHE A 249 12.32 -4.61 10.91
CA PHE A 249 11.53 -3.44 11.35
C PHE A 249 10.06 -3.75 11.26
N THR A 250 9.29 -3.16 12.18
CA THR A 250 7.83 -3.14 12.14
C THR A 250 7.35 -1.73 11.82
N GLN A 251 6.42 -1.58 10.91
CA GLN A 251 5.76 -0.31 10.68
C GLN A 251 4.70 -0.07 11.75
N THR A 252 4.75 1.08 12.42
CA THR A 252 3.86 1.43 13.55
C THR A 252 2.80 2.45 13.18
N ILE A 253 3.03 3.23 12.12
CA ILE A 253 2.09 4.22 11.58
C ILE A 253 2.27 4.31 10.07
N GLY A 254 1.21 4.64 9.36
CA GLY A 254 1.21 4.74 7.91
C GLY A 254 1.11 3.39 7.19
N ILE A 255 1.13 3.46 5.90
CA ILE A 255 1.23 2.33 4.99
C ILE A 255 2.37 2.57 4.02
N THR A 256 3.11 1.54 3.70
CA THR A 256 4.18 1.61 2.70
C THR A 256 3.65 1.41 1.29
N MET A 257 4.32 2.04 0.34
CA MET A 257 4.05 1.86 -1.08
C MET A 257 5.00 0.82 -1.66
#